data_37d94db7cb9d4247a3eee1e34c1e25c2
#
_entry.id   37d94db7cb9d4247a3eee1e34c1e25c2
#
_cell.length_a   1.000
_cell.length_b   1.000
_cell.length_c   1.000
_cell.angle_alpha   90.00
_cell.angle_beta   90.00
_cell.angle_gamma   90.00
#
_symmetry.space_group_name_H-M   'P 1'
#
loop_
_entity.id
_entity.type
_entity.pdbx_description
1 polymer ?
#
loop_
_entity_poly.entity_id
_entity_poly.type
_entity_poly.pdbx_seq_one_letter_code
_entity_poly.pdbx_strand_id
1 'polypeptide(L)'
;CAIFLKPKSEEEGAGKMSFVDRFHAGFNHVFDKVTNKYKKGVERVVNHRVATAIGVVAGFALLVLGMIFTSTGLVPDEDTGTLFCTVSAAPGTSQERTKQIANEIDSMLASNPAIERREQIVGYNFIAGQGSDQATFIIKLKPFGERSNGFFNKIKATFTGDPMRWFVNPLEATSVLGMIYKQTAAIKDAQILAFPPPMIPGFAMNNGVSMTLQDKTGGDLNKFFKVTQDYIAALNKRPEIQ
;
A
#
# COMPACT_ATOMS: atom_id res chain seq x y z
N CYS A 1 47.14 14.44 10.58
CA CYS A 1 46.72 13.79 11.86
C CYS A 1 47.87 13.59 12.85
N ALA A 2 49.11 13.31 12.43
CA ALA A 2 50.25 13.07 13.33
C ALA A 2 50.66 14.27 14.21
N ILE A 3 50.30 15.49 13.85
CA ILE A 3 50.68 16.73 14.55
C ILE A 3 49.84 16.97 15.82
N PHE A 4 48.66 16.36 15.90
CA PHE A 4 47.72 16.55 17.06
C PHE A 4 47.74 15.40 18.07
N LEU A 5 48.39 14.28 17.74
CA LEU A 5 48.48 13.14 18.66
C LEU A 5 49.82 13.15 19.37
N LYS A 6 49.84 13.62 20.61
CA LYS A 6 50.99 13.44 21.49
C LYS A 6 51.11 11.97 21.88
N PRO A 7 52.31 11.36 21.76
CA PRO A 7 52.50 10.01 22.29
C PRO A 7 52.28 10.04 23.79
N LYS A 8 51.46 9.12 24.30
CA LYS A 8 51.22 8.95 25.74
C LYS A 8 52.50 8.50 26.39
N SER A 9 53.14 9.37 27.17
CA SER A 9 54.27 9.00 28.02
C SER A 9 53.81 8.03 29.09
N GLU A 10 54.52 6.95 29.32
CA GLU A 10 54.22 5.88 30.25
C GLU A 10 54.32 6.28 31.74
N GLU A 11 54.59 7.57 32.03
CA GLU A 11 54.78 8.07 33.42
C GLU A 11 53.67 9.09 33.81
N GLU A 12 52.41 8.64 33.90
CA GLU A 12 51.45 9.30 34.78
C GLU A 12 50.57 8.27 35.47
N GLY A 13 51.21 7.58 36.41
CA GLY A 13 50.50 6.87 37.44
C GLY A 13 49.98 7.82 38.53
N ALA A 14 48.71 7.63 38.92
CA ALA A 14 48.07 8.17 40.14
C ALA A 14 47.55 9.62 40.08
N GLY A 15 46.90 10.02 38.96
CA GLY A 15 45.97 11.15 38.96
C GLY A 15 44.53 10.66 38.85
N LYS A 16 43.56 11.33 39.52
CA LYS A 16 42.12 11.02 39.38
C LYS A 16 41.75 10.97 37.91
N MET A 17 41.27 9.80 37.46
CA MET A 17 40.83 9.61 36.06
C MET A 17 39.84 10.71 35.71
N SER A 18 40.21 11.52 34.70
CA SER A 18 39.34 12.53 34.13
C SER A 18 38.07 11.90 33.58
N PHE A 19 36.97 12.61 33.50
CA PHE A 19 35.74 12.13 32.87
C PHE A 19 36.00 11.63 31.44
N VAL A 20 36.90 12.30 30.73
CA VAL A 20 37.33 11.95 29.36
C VAL A 20 38.06 10.59 29.35
N ASP A 21 38.94 10.32 30.33
CA ASP A 21 39.68 9.06 30.44
C ASP A 21 38.73 7.88 30.76
N ARG A 22 37.71 8.11 31.58
CA ARG A 22 36.66 7.12 31.84
C ARG A 22 35.83 6.80 30.58
N PHE A 23 35.49 7.83 29.80
CA PHE A 23 34.78 7.67 28.56
C PHE A 23 35.60 6.88 27.55
N HIS A 24 36.89 7.24 27.41
CA HIS A 24 37.80 6.53 26.49
C HIS A 24 38.05 5.09 26.96
N ALA A 25 38.21 4.84 28.24
CA ALA A 25 38.33 3.48 28.75
C ALA A 25 37.08 2.65 28.50
N GLY A 26 35.89 3.21 28.75
CA GLY A 26 34.62 2.57 28.47
C GLY A 26 34.43 2.28 26.96
N PHE A 27 34.74 3.26 26.11
CA PHE A 27 34.67 3.12 24.66
C PHE A 27 35.63 2.02 24.18
N ASN A 28 36.90 2.06 24.59
CA ASN A 28 37.89 1.07 24.23
C ASN A 28 37.47 -0.33 24.66
N HIS A 29 36.95 -0.48 25.88
CA HIS A 29 36.46 -1.79 26.38
C HIS A 29 35.34 -2.35 25.47
N VAL A 30 34.35 -1.51 25.11
CA VAL A 30 33.28 -1.92 24.21
C VAL A 30 33.81 -2.22 22.82
N PHE A 31 34.70 -1.38 22.32
CA PHE A 31 35.32 -1.54 20.99
C PHE A 31 36.14 -2.86 20.93
N ASP A 32 36.97 -3.14 21.94
CA ASP A 32 37.75 -4.38 22.03
C ASP A 32 36.84 -5.61 22.10
N LYS A 33 35.75 -5.52 22.83
CA LYS A 33 34.74 -6.59 22.91
C LYS A 33 34.08 -6.88 21.58
N VAL A 34 33.69 -5.82 20.86
CA VAL A 34 33.11 -5.92 19.50
C VAL A 34 34.13 -6.47 18.51
N THR A 35 35.37 -5.95 18.54
CA THR A 35 36.47 -6.38 17.68
C THR A 35 36.80 -7.86 17.90
N ASN A 36 36.92 -8.29 19.14
CA ASN A 36 37.16 -9.70 19.48
C ASN A 36 36.01 -10.62 19.04
N LYS A 37 34.76 -10.16 19.16
CA LYS A 37 33.61 -10.91 18.68
C LYS A 37 33.60 -11.02 17.15
N TYR A 38 33.92 -9.93 16.46
CA TYR A 38 34.08 -9.89 15.01
C TYR A 38 35.20 -10.83 14.54
N LYS A 39 36.39 -10.74 15.17
CA LYS A 39 37.53 -11.62 14.85
C LYS A 39 37.16 -13.10 14.96
N LYS A 40 36.53 -13.50 16.07
CA LYS A 40 36.03 -14.88 16.27
C LYS A 40 34.98 -15.29 15.21
N GLY A 41 34.14 -14.34 14.78
CA GLY A 41 33.18 -14.56 13.71
C GLY A 41 33.89 -14.83 12.38
N VAL A 42 34.86 -13.99 12.02
CA VAL A 42 35.64 -14.15 10.77
C VAL A 42 36.43 -15.46 10.79
N GLU A 43 37.12 -15.79 11.88
CA GLU A 43 37.84 -17.07 12.02
C GLU A 43 36.90 -18.26 11.82
N ARG A 44 35.68 -18.22 12.34
CA ARG A 44 34.69 -19.28 12.15
C ARG A 44 34.27 -19.41 10.70
N VAL A 45 34.02 -18.29 10.01
CA VAL A 45 33.62 -18.25 8.59
C VAL A 45 34.74 -18.82 7.71
N VAL A 46 35.99 -18.41 7.97
CA VAL A 46 37.16 -18.87 7.21
C VAL A 46 37.45 -20.37 7.44
N ASN A 47 37.28 -20.85 8.67
CA ASN A 47 37.55 -22.24 9.02
C ASN A 47 36.46 -23.21 8.53
N HIS A 48 35.22 -22.73 8.32
CA HIS A 48 34.07 -23.54 7.89
C HIS A 48 33.68 -23.21 6.43
N ARG A 49 34.56 -23.44 5.49
CA ARG A 49 34.38 -23.05 4.07
C ARG A 49 33.07 -23.56 3.46
N VAL A 50 32.66 -24.79 3.76
CA VAL A 50 31.42 -25.39 3.23
C VAL A 50 30.19 -24.70 3.82
N ALA A 51 30.18 -24.47 5.14
CA ALA A 51 29.07 -23.76 5.78
C ALA A 51 28.94 -22.32 5.30
N THR A 52 30.09 -21.67 5.04
CA THR A 52 30.14 -20.32 4.47
C THR A 52 29.60 -20.30 3.05
N ALA A 53 30.00 -21.26 2.21
CA ALA A 53 29.48 -21.38 0.85
C ALA A 53 27.97 -21.60 0.84
N ILE A 54 27.46 -22.47 1.71
CA ILE A 54 26.00 -22.68 1.87
C ILE A 54 25.31 -21.38 2.32
N GLY A 55 25.90 -20.67 3.28
CA GLY A 55 25.35 -19.38 3.75
C GLY A 55 25.27 -18.33 2.64
N VAL A 56 26.30 -18.24 1.79
CA VAL A 56 26.31 -17.33 0.64
C VAL A 56 25.23 -17.73 -0.38
N VAL A 57 25.14 -19.01 -0.73
CA VAL A 57 24.11 -19.51 -1.65
C VAL A 57 22.71 -19.28 -1.09
N ALA A 58 22.51 -19.53 0.19
CA ALA A 58 21.23 -19.25 0.87
C ALA A 58 20.89 -17.74 0.85
N GLY A 59 21.88 -16.87 1.06
CA GLY A 59 21.71 -15.42 0.94
C GLY A 59 21.28 -14.98 -0.46
N PHE A 60 21.93 -15.54 -1.49
CA PHE A 60 21.54 -15.30 -2.88
C PHE A 60 20.11 -15.83 -3.19
N ALA A 61 19.79 -17.01 -2.70
CA ALA A 61 18.44 -17.57 -2.87
C ALA A 61 17.36 -16.68 -2.22
N LEU A 62 17.63 -16.19 -1.00
CA LEU A 62 16.74 -15.25 -0.32
C LEU A 62 16.59 -13.92 -1.08
N LEU A 63 17.68 -13.42 -1.66
CA LEU A 63 17.65 -12.22 -2.48
C LEU A 63 16.78 -12.42 -3.72
N VAL A 64 16.98 -13.51 -4.46
CA VAL A 64 16.16 -13.83 -5.64
C VAL A 64 14.70 -14.02 -5.27
N LEU A 65 14.41 -14.74 -4.18
CA LEU A 65 13.05 -14.86 -3.66
C LEU A 65 12.44 -13.49 -3.31
N GLY A 66 13.20 -12.63 -2.62
CA GLY A 66 12.78 -11.28 -2.31
C GLY A 66 12.45 -10.48 -3.57
N MET A 67 13.27 -10.58 -4.62
CA MET A 67 12.99 -9.91 -5.91
C MET A 67 11.74 -10.43 -6.60
N ILE A 68 11.47 -11.73 -6.54
CA ILE A 68 10.26 -12.33 -7.14
C ILE A 68 8.99 -11.89 -6.40
N PHE A 69 9.06 -11.82 -5.06
CA PHE A 69 7.89 -11.45 -4.23
C PHE A 69 7.72 -9.94 -4.06
N THR A 70 8.71 -9.14 -4.45
CA THR A 70 8.60 -7.68 -4.37
C THR A 70 7.88 -7.17 -5.61
N SER A 71 6.77 -6.49 -5.41
CA SER A 71 6.04 -5.81 -6.48
C SER A 71 6.93 -4.75 -7.13
N THR A 72 7.13 -4.86 -8.45
CA THR A 72 7.90 -3.90 -9.24
C THR A 72 6.95 -2.94 -9.94
N GLY A 73 7.04 -1.67 -9.61
CA GLY A 73 6.26 -0.59 -10.23
C GLY A 73 7.08 0.69 -10.30
N LEU A 74 6.78 1.55 -11.28
CA LEU A 74 7.44 2.86 -11.41
C LEU A 74 7.12 3.76 -10.22
N VAL A 75 5.88 3.70 -9.73
CA VAL A 75 5.39 4.40 -8.54
C VAL A 75 4.60 3.38 -7.73
N PRO A 76 5.01 3.08 -6.50
CA PRO A 76 4.23 2.22 -5.62
C PRO A 76 2.91 2.88 -5.26
N ASP A 77 1.85 2.08 -5.12
CA ASP A 77 0.56 2.56 -4.65
C ASP A 77 0.69 3.02 -3.19
N GLU A 78 0.40 4.28 -2.94
CA GLU A 78 0.44 4.87 -1.60
C GLU A 78 -0.98 5.18 -1.10
N ASP A 79 -1.19 5.08 0.19
CA ASP A 79 -2.44 5.49 0.82
C ASP A 79 -2.49 7.02 0.93
N THR A 80 -3.05 7.67 -0.08
CA THR A 80 -3.23 9.13 -0.13
C THR A 80 -4.32 9.65 0.81
N GLY A 81 -5.05 8.76 1.49
CA GLY A 81 -6.19 9.12 2.34
C GLY A 81 -7.39 9.63 1.56
N THR A 82 -7.44 9.41 0.26
CA THR A 82 -8.57 9.82 -0.59
C THR A 82 -8.98 8.64 -1.46
N LEU A 83 -10.29 8.44 -1.62
CA LEU A 83 -10.86 7.46 -2.54
C LEU A 83 -11.90 8.15 -3.41
N PHE A 84 -11.99 7.73 -4.66
CA PHE A 84 -13.06 8.09 -5.57
C PHE A 84 -14.05 6.94 -5.68
N CYS A 85 -15.33 7.27 -5.72
CA CYS A 85 -16.38 6.29 -5.96
C CYS A 85 -17.32 6.85 -7.01
N THR A 86 -17.37 6.21 -8.18
CA THR A 86 -18.24 6.60 -9.29
C THR A 86 -19.45 5.70 -9.35
N VAL A 87 -20.56 6.29 -9.66
CA VAL A 87 -21.88 5.64 -9.74
C VAL A 87 -22.46 5.92 -11.12
N SER A 88 -22.75 4.86 -11.87
CA SER A 88 -23.41 4.94 -13.17
C SER A 88 -24.73 4.17 -13.08
N ALA A 89 -25.85 4.89 -13.07
CA ALA A 89 -27.17 4.29 -13.13
C ALA A 89 -27.50 3.80 -14.56
N ALA A 90 -28.62 3.13 -14.75
CA ALA A 90 -29.06 2.68 -16.06
C ALA A 90 -29.20 3.88 -17.02
N PRO A 91 -28.80 3.73 -18.30
CA PRO A 91 -28.95 4.80 -19.28
C PRO A 91 -30.38 5.33 -19.36
N GLY A 92 -30.53 6.67 -19.35
CA GLY A 92 -31.83 7.33 -19.35
C GLY A 92 -32.44 7.54 -17.95
N THR A 93 -31.74 7.18 -16.89
CA THR A 93 -32.16 7.49 -15.52
C THR A 93 -32.16 9.00 -15.28
N SER A 94 -33.25 9.50 -14.67
CA SER A 94 -33.36 10.91 -14.32
C SER A 94 -32.37 11.29 -13.21
N GLN A 95 -31.91 12.52 -13.22
CA GLN A 95 -30.99 13.03 -12.20
C GLN A 95 -31.54 12.88 -10.78
N GLU A 96 -32.87 13.02 -10.60
CA GLU A 96 -33.52 12.85 -9.30
C GLU A 96 -33.40 11.39 -8.79
N ARG A 97 -33.59 10.40 -9.69
CA ARG A 97 -33.41 9.00 -9.33
C ARG A 97 -31.94 8.67 -9.04
N THR A 98 -31.02 9.21 -9.82
CA THR A 98 -29.58 9.06 -9.58
C THR A 98 -29.20 9.66 -8.22
N LYS A 99 -29.76 10.80 -7.85
CA LYS A 99 -29.57 11.42 -6.54
C LYS A 99 -30.11 10.55 -5.39
N GLN A 100 -31.25 9.88 -5.58
CA GLN A 100 -31.77 8.94 -4.56
C GLN A 100 -30.81 7.78 -4.34
N ILE A 101 -30.32 7.16 -5.41
CA ILE A 101 -29.30 6.09 -5.35
C ILE A 101 -28.03 6.59 -4.66
N ALA A 102 -27.56 7.77 -5.02
CA ALA A 102 -26.40 8.36 -4.41
C ALA A 102 -26.60 8.65 -2.90
N ASN A 103 -27.75 9.11 -2.48
CA ASN A 103 -28.08 9.31 -1.06
C ASN A 103 -28.11 7.99 -0.28
N GLU A 104 -28.57 6.91 -0.89
CA GLU A 104 -28.52 5.57 -0.30
C GLU A 104 -27.05 5.12 -0.08
N ILE A 105 -26.21 5.31 -1.08
CA ILE A 105 -24.76 5.05 -0.98
C ILE A 105 -24.13 5.91 0.12
N ASP A 106 -24.45 7.22 0.17
CA ASP A 106 -23.91 8.11 1.21
C ASP A 106 -24.27 7.63 2.63
N SER A 107 -25.51 7.17 2.82
CA SER A 107 -25.94 6.62 4.11
C SER A 107 -25.15 5.37 4.52
N MET A 108 -24.83 4.49 3.55
CA MET A 108 -24.00 3.31 3.79
C MET A 108 -22.57 3.71 4.15
N LEU A 109 -21.98 4.65 3.40
CA LEU A 109 -20.63 5.14 3.64
C LEU A 109 -20.50 5.90 4.97
N ALA A 110 -21.58 6.54 5.45
CA ALA A 110 -21.62 7.27 6.71
C ALA A 110 -21.28 6.39 7.92
N SER A 111 -21.58 5.10 7.85
CA SER A 111 -21.34 4.15 8.92
C SER A 111 -19.87 3.73 9.07
N ASN A 112 -19.00 4.06 8.11
CA ASN A 112 -17.62 3.62 8.10
C ASN A 112 -16.72 4.52 8.97
N PRO A 113 -16.10 4.01 10.04
CA PRO A 113 -15.32 4.80 10.99
C PRO A 113 -14.01 5.37 10.41
N ALA A 114 -13.53 4.84 9.28
CA ALA A 114 -12.32 5.33 8.60
C ALA A 114 -12.57 6.58 7.77
N ILE A 115 -13.84 6.89 7.44
CA ILE A 115 -14.20 8.02 6.60
C ILE A 115 -14.34 9.27 7.46
N GLU A 116 -13.63 10.33 7.10
CA GLU A 116 -13.71 11.65 7.73
C GLU A 116 -14.75 12.52 7.05
N ARG A 117 -14.71 12.58 5.71
CA ARG A 117 -15.55 13.47 4.90
C ARG A 117 -15.97 12.79 3.60
N ARG A 118 -17.15 13.11 3.14
CA ARG A 118 -17.68 12.65 1.87
C ARG A 118 -18.26 13.84 1.12
N GLU A 119 -17.95 13.95 -0.15
CA GLU A 119 -18.48 14.95 -1.06
C GLU A 119 -19.18 14.23 -2.20
N GLN A 120 -20.45 14.56 -2.43
CA GLN A 120 -21.30 13.94 -3.45
C GLN A 120 -21.53 14.94 -4.58
N ILE A 121 -21.22 14.51 -5.82
CA ILE A 121 -21.42 15.27 -7.04
C ILE A 121 -22.38 14.48 -7.93
N VAL A 122 -23.58 14.99 -8.16
CA VAL A 122 -24.59 14.36 -9.02
C VAL A 122 -24.54 15.01 -10.40
N GLY A 123 -24.62 14.20 -11.45
CA GLY A 123 -24.53 14.66 -12.84
C GLY A 123 -23.14 14.59 -13.44
N TYR A 124 -22.16 14.06 -12.72
CA TYR A 124 -20.80 13.94 -13.18
C TYR A 124 -20.13 12.64 -12.71
N ASN A 125 -19.32 12.06 -13.58
CA ASN A 125 -18.51 10.88 -13.31
C ASN A 125 -17.11 11.08 -13.88
N PHE A 126 -16.08 10.81 -13.12
CA PHE A 126 -14.70 10.98 -13.56
C PHE A 126 -14.31 10.12 -14.77
N ILE A 127 -15.00 9.00 -14.98
CA ILE A 127 -14.72 8.06 -16.08
C ILE A 127 -15.66 8.28 -17.24
N ALA A 128 -16.98 8.35 -16.98
CA ALA A 128 -18.01 8.43 -18.02
C ALA A 128 -18.33 9.87 -18.46
N GLY A 129 -17.89 10.88 -17.70
CA GLY A 129 -18.17 12.28 -17.98
C GLY A 129 -19.50 12.79 -17.40
N GLN A 130 -20.13 13.75 -18.06
CA GLN A 130 -21.41 14.35 -17.63
C GLN A 130 -22.58 13.51 -18.08
N GLY A 131 -23.57 13.32 -17.21
CA GLY A 131 -24.82 12.60 -17.50
C GLY A 131 -25.78 12.66 -16.32
N SER A 132 -27.10 12.68 -16.62
CA SER A 132 -28.15 12.66 -15.58
C SER A 132 -28.12 11.37 -14.75
N ASP A 133 -27.59 10.29 -15.32
CA ASP A 133 -27.44 8.95 -14.78
C ASP A 133 -26.11 8.76 -14.04
N GLN A 134 -25.31 9.82 -13.88
CA GLN A 134 -23.97 9.76 -13.31
C GLN A 134 -23.89 10.47 -11.95
N ALA A 135 -23.10 9.89 -11.04
CA ALA A 135 -22.71 10.56 -9.79
C ALA A 135 -21.29 10.14 -9.37
N THR A 136 -20.65 10.96 -8.56
CA THR A 136 -19.33 10.70 -8.02
C THR A 136 -19.26 11.10 -6.57
N PHE A 137 -18.56 10.30 -5.79
CA PHE A 137 -18.14 10.64 -4.43
C PHE A 137 -16.64 10.85 -4.36
N ILE A 138 -16.25 11.91 -3.67
CA ILE A 138 -14.89 12.13 -3.21
C ILE A 138 -14.88 11.81 -1.72
N ILE A 139 -14.22 10.73 -1.36
CA ILE A 139 -14.22 10.19 0.01
C ILE A 139 -12.85 10.50 0.61
N LYS A 140 -12.84 11.32 1.66
CA LYS A 140 -11.63 11.60 2.43
C LYS A 140 -11.60 10.72 3.66
N LEU A 141 -10.53 9.98 3.82
CA LEU A 141 -10.28 9.14 4.98
C LEU A 141 -9.62 9.97 6.09
N LYS A 142 -9.75 9.53 7.32
CA LYS A 142 -9.05 10.13 8.47
C LYS A 142 -7.54 10.18 8.24
N PRO A 143 -6.81 11.07 8.92
CA PRO A 143 -5.35 11.14 8.81
C PRO A 143 -4.69 9.77 9.05
N PHE A 144 -3.60 9.47 8.34
CA PHE A 144 -2.91 8.19 8.44
C PHE A 144 -2.53 7.82 9.88
N GLY A 145 -2.14 8.81 10.69
CA GLY A 145 -1.81 8.61 12.12
C GLY A 145 -2.95 8.03 12.96
N GLU A 146 -4.21 8.35 12.63
CA GLU A 146 -5.39 7.82 13.31
C GLU A 146 -5.85 6.48 12.74
N ARG A 147 -5.49 6.19 11.49
CA ARG A 147 -5.81 4.94 10.79
C ARG A 147 -4.71 3.89 10.90
N SER A 148 -3.46 4.30 11.15
CA SER A 148 -2.34 3.38 11.21
C SER A 148 -2.44 2.48 12.45
N ASN A 149 -2.29 1.18 12.23
CA ASN A 149 -2.03 0.24 13.31
C ASN A 149 -0.59 0.44 13.80
N GLY A 150 -0.37 1.38 14.72
CA GLY A 150 0.92 1.58 15.35
C GLY A 150 1.45 0.28 15.96
N PHE A 151 2.77 0.17 16.09
CA PHE A 151 3.46 -1.00 16.64
C PHE A 151 2.83 -1.51 17.95
N PHE A 152 2.43 -0.62 18.86
CA PHE A 152 1.76 -0.99 20.11
C PHE A 152 0.36 -1.60 19.89
N ASN A 153 -0.39 -1.16 18.90
CA ASN A 153 -1.69 -1.73 18.57
C ASN A 153 -1.53 -3.13 17.96
N LYS A 154 -0.48 -3.35 17.18
CA LYS A 154 -0.12 -4.68 16.65
C LYS A 154 0.22 -5.66 17.77
N ILE A 155 1.04 -5.23 18.74
CA ILE A 155 1.35 -6.05 19.93
C ILE A 155 0.08 -6.35 20.73
N LYS A 156 -0.77 -5.36 20.98
CA LYS A 156 -2.03 -5.55 21.69
C LYS A 156 -2.96 -6.54 20.96
N ALA A 157 -3.02 -6.49 19.63
CA ALA A 157 -3.79 -7.43 18.81
C ALA A 157 -3.30 -8.88 18.95
N THR A 158 -1.98 -9.09 19.10
CA THR A 158 -1.41 -10.42 19.37
C THR A 158 -1.90 -10.98 20.70
N PHE A 159 -1.93 -10.15 21.74
CA PHE A 159 -2.41 -10.57 23.06
C PHE A 159 -3.93 -10.74 23.15
N THR A 160 -4.71 -10.08 22.29
CA THR A 160 -6.17 -10.18 22.24
C THR A 160 -6.68 -11.28 21.30
N GLY A 161 -5.78 -12.08 20.69
CA GLY A 161 -6.14 -13.28 19.91
C GLY A 161 -6.54 -13.02 18.47
N ASP A 162 -6.22 -11.84 17.92
CA ASP A 162 -6.48 -11.51 16.51
C ASP A 162 -5.16 -11.27 15.73
N PRO A 163 -4.41 -12.35 15.39
CA PRO A 163 -3.13 -12.23 14.68
C PRO A 163 -3.26 -11.67 13.26
N MET A 164 -4.45 -11.69 12.66
CA MET A 164 -4.68 -11.13 11.33
C MET A 164 -4.48 -9.62 11.27
N ARG A 165 -4.66 -8.89 12.37
CA ARG A 165 -4.38 -7.45 12.46
C ARG A 165 -2.91 -7.08 12.30
N TRP A 166 -1.99 -8.02 12.34
CA TRP A 166 -0.59 -7.80 11.99
C TRP A 166 -0.40 -7.51 10.50
N PHE A 167 -1.20 -8.17 9.66
CA PHE A 167 -1.07 -8.17 8.21
C PHE A 167 -2.10 -7.29 7.54
N VAL A 168 -3.28 -7.13 8.13
CA VAL A 168 -4.40 -6.38 7.54
C VAL A 168 -4.82 -5.26 8.49
N ASN A 169 -4.72 -4.03 8.02
CA ASN A 169 -5.26 -2.88 8.72
C ASN A 169 -6.66 -2.57 8.19
N PRO A 170 -7.74 -2.77 8.97
CA PRO A 170 -9.10 -2.55 8.49
C PRO A 170 -9.42 -1.09 8.14
N LEU A 171 -8.59 -0.14 8.59
CA LEU A 171 -8.75 1.29 8.32
C LEU A 171 -7.84 1.79 7.20
N GLU A 172 -7.06 0.92 6.57
CA GLU A 172 -6.26 1.22 5.40
C GLU A 172 -7.15 1.45 4.16
N ALA A 173 -6.71 2.26 3.21
CA ALA A 173 -7.48 2.61 2.02
C ALA A 173 -7.95 1.38 1.23
N THR A 174 -7.11 0.37 1.07
CA THR A 174 -7.45 -0.89 0.40
C THR A 174 -8.53 -1.68 1.12
N SER A 175 -8.47 -1.73 2.45
CA SER A 175 -9.50 -2.39 3.27
C SER A 175 -10.83 -1.63 3.24
N VAL A 176 -10.78 -0.30 3.28
CA VAL A 176 -11.96 0.56 3.14
C VAL A 176 -12.59 0.40 1.76
N LEU A 177 -11.78 0.31 0.71
CA LEU A 177 -12.24 0.02 -0.65
C LEU A 177 -13.03 -1.30 -0.71
N GLY A 178 -12.48 -2.37 -0.13
CA GLY A 178 -13.17 -3.66 -0.02
C GLY A 178 -14.48 -3.58 0.76
N MET A 179 -14.55 -2.76 1.83
CA MET A 179 -15.78 -2.53 2.56
C MET A 179 -16.81 -1.75 1.73
N ILE A 180 -16.40 -0.75 0.96
CA ILE A 180 -17.28 -0.01 0.05
C ILE A 180 -17.93 -0.98 -0.94
N TYR A 181 -17.15 -1.81 -1.62
CA TYR A 181 -17.68 -2.81 -2.55
C TYR A 181 -18.66 -3.78 -1.88
N LYS A 182 -18.35 -4.23 -0.67
CA LYS A 182 -19.21 -5.14 0.07
C LYS A 182 -20.55 -4.48 0.47
N GLN A 183 -20.51 -3.24 0.93
CA GLN A 183 -21.71 -2.50 1.33
C GLN A 183 -22.58 -2.13 0.13
N THR A 184 -21.97 -1.72 -0.98
CA THR A 184 -22.70 -1.30 -2.18
C THR A 184 -23.14 -2.46 -3.08
N ALA A 185 -22.69 -3.69 -2.81
CA ALA A 185 -23.09 -4.89 -3.56
C ALA A 185 -24.61 -5.18 -3.55
N ALA A 186 -25.32 -4.63 -2.56
CA ALA A 186 -26.78 -4.73 -2.48
C ALA A 186 -27.50 -3.86 -3.52
N ILE A 187 -26.87 -2.78 -4.00
CA ILE A 187 -27.44 -1.85 -4.98
C ILE A 187 -27.26 -2.43 -6.38
N LYS A 188 -28.37 -2.80 -7.01
CA LYS A 188 -28.38 -3.40 -8.34
C LYS A 188 -28.76 -2.39 -9.43
N ASP A 189 -29.28 -1.24 -9.04
CA ASP A 189 -29.80 -0.22 -9.96
C ASP A 189 -28.69 0.67 -10.57
N ALA A 190 -27.45 0.51 -10.10
CA ALA A 190 -26.31 1.26 -10.59
C ALA A 190 -25.02 0.43 -10.57
N GLN A 191 -24.12 0.72 -11.49
CA GLN A 191 -22.75 0.23 -11.46
C GLN A 191 -21.92 1.16 -10.57
N ILE A 192 -21.30 0.61 -9.54
CA ILE A 192 -20.50 1.35 -8.57
C ILE A 192 -19.05 0.90 -8.70
N LEU A 193 -18.16 1.85 -8.92
CA LEU A 193 -16.73 1.63 -9.02
C LEU A 193 -16.00 2.55 -8.06
N ALA A 194 -15.27 1.98 -7.12
CA ALA A 194 -14.44 2.72 -6.17
C ALA A 194 -12.96 2.45 -6.44
N PHE A 195 -12.13 3.49 -6.40
CA PHE A 195 -10.69 3.38 -6.68
C PHE A 195 -9.92 4.53 -6.02
N PRO A 196 -8.61 4.36 -5.72
CA PRO A 196 -7.77 5.45 -5.27
C PRO A 196 -7.48 6.43 -6.42
N PRO A 197 -7.23 7.71 -6.13
CA PRO A 197 -6.78 8.66 -7.16
C PRO A 197 -5.44 8.21 -7.75
N PRO A 198 -5.16 8.57 -9.01
CA PRO A 198 -3.88 8.25 -9.63
C PRO A 198 -2.74 8.94 -8.87
N MET A 199 -1.63 8.24 -8.65
CA MET A 199 -0.47 8.74 -7.92
C MET A 199 0.22 9.92 -8.63
N ILE A 200 0.12 9.97 -9.96
CA ILE A 200 0.65 11.07 -10.77
C ILE A 200 -0.52 11.84 -11.37
N PRO A 201 -0.75 13.10 -10.95
CA PRO A 201 -1.78 13.94 -11.52
C PRO A 201 -1.60 14.12 -13.04
N GLY A 202 -2.67 13.92 -13.83
CA GLY A 202 -2.64 14.02 -15.28
C GLY A 202 -2.29 12.73 -16.02
N PHE A 203 -1.89 11.68 -15.34
CA PHE A 203 -1.91 10.31 -15.86
C PHE A 203 -3.32 9.72 -15.74
N ALA A 204 -3.56 8.56 -16.36
CA ALA A 204 -4.89 7.93 -16.36
C ALA A 204 -5.56 7.90 -14.98
N MET A 205 -6.86 8.14 -14.91
CA MET A 205 -7.65 8.15 -13.67
C MET A 205 -7.70 6.77 -12.99
N ASN A 206 -7.33 5.73 -13.69
CA ASN A 206 -7.20 4.35 -13.20
C ASN A 206 -6.02 3.67 -13.90
N ASN A 207 -5.32 2.83 -13.18
CA ASN A 207 -4.28 1.98 -13.74
C ASN A 207 -4.97 0.88 -14.56
N GLY A 208 -4.92 1.01 -15.90
CA GLY A 208 -5.54 0.02 -16.77
C GLY A 208 -5.54 0.43 -18.23
N VAL A 209 -5.92 -0.50 -19.06
CA VAL A 209 -6.09 -0.27 -20.51
C VAL A 209 -7.53 0.14 -20.77
N SER A 210 -7.74 1.37 -21.25
CA SER A 210 -9.06 1.84 -21.69
C SER A 210 -9.27 1.52 -23.15
N MET A 211 -10.35 0.79 -23.45
CA MET A 211 -10.72 0.41 -24.79
C MET A 211 -12.19 0.76 -25.05
N THR A 212 -12.45 1.28 -26.23
CA THR A 212 -13.83 1.54 -26.71
C THR A 212 -14.18 0.52 -27.76
N LEU A 213 -15.15 -0.33 -27.48
CA LEU A 213 -15.72 -1.26 -28.47
C LEU A 213 -16.88 -0.56 -29.20
N GLN A 214 -16.81 -0.51 -30.51
CA GLN A 214 -17.81 0.17 -31.31
C GLN A 214 -18.40 -0.79 -32.34
N ASP A 215 -19.73 -0.90 -32.38
CA ASP A 215 -20.44 -1.56 -33.50
C ASP A 215 -20.55 -0.61 -34.70
N LYS A 216 -19.89 -0.98 -35.79
CA LYS A 216 -19.96 -0.24 -37.05
C LYS A 216 -20.98 -0.83 -38.04
N THR A 217 -21.62 -1.95 -37.68
CA THR A 217 -22.53 -2.67 -38.58
C THR A 217 -23.99 -2.23 -38.42
N GLY A 218 -24.33 -1.56 -37.33
CA GLY A 218 -25.70 -1.19 -36.97
C GLY A 218 -26.60 -2.40 -36.75
N GLY A 219 -26.00 -3.54 -36.34
CA GLY A 219 -26.68 -4.81 -36.20
C GLY A 219 -27.47 -4.95 -34.88
N ASP A 220 -27.80 -6.18 -34.55
CA ASP A 220 -28.54 -6.54 -33.34
C ASP A 220 -27.71 -6.23 -32.05
N LEU A 221 -28.25 -5.37 -31.18
CA LEU A 221 -27.67 -4.99 -29.92
C LEU A 221 -27.39 -6.19 -29.02
N ASN A 222 -28.23 -7.22 -29.01
CA ASN A 222 -28.02 -8.43 -28.21
C ASN A 222 -26.79 -9.20 -28.69
N LYS A 223 -26.57 -9.25 -30.00
CA LYS A 223 -25.38 -9.86 -30.58
C LYS A 223 -24.10 -9.07 -30.20
N PHE A 224 -24.17 -7.75 -30.27
CA PHE A 224 -23.08 -6.89 -29.85
C PHE A 224 -22.76 -7.05 -28.36
N PHE A 225 -23.79 -7.08 -27.52
CA PHE A 225 -23.63 -7.33 -26.10
C PHE A 225 -22.94 -8.67 -25.81
N LYS A 226 -23.37 -9.73 -26.50
CA LYS A 226 -22.74 -11.06 -26.36
C LYS A 226 -21.25 -11.03 -26.75
N VAL A 227 -20.94 -10.42 -27.90
CA VAL A 227 -19.53 -10.26 -28.35
C VAL A 227 -18.70 -9.48 -27.32
N THR A 228 -19.27 -8.43 -26.73
CA THR A 228 -18.62 -7.63 -25.68
C THR A 228 -18.33 -8.47 -24.43
N GLN A 229 -19.29 -9.28 -23.98
CA GLN A 229 -19.10 -10.17 -22.82
C GLN A 229 -18.04 -11.26 -23.10
N ASP A 230 -18.07 -11.87 -24.28
CA ASP A 230 -17.07 -12.86 -24.70
C ASP A 230 -15.67 -12.25 -24.78
N TYR A 231 -15.57 -11.00 -25.24
CA TYR A 231 -14.32 -10.25 -25.28
C TYR A 231 -13.78 -9.94 -23.89
N ILE A 232 -14.61 -9.45 -22.98
CA ILE A 232 -14.24 -9.19 -21.57
C ILE A 232 -13.77 -10.49 -20.89
N ALA A 233 -14.50 -11.59 -21.12
CA ALA A 233 -14.12 -12.90 -20.58
C ALA A 233 -12.77 -13.42 -21.13
N ALA A 234 -12.45 -13.09 -22.38
CA ALA A 234 -11.17 -13.41 -22.99
C ALA A 234 -10.03 -12.54 -22.42
N LEU A 235 -10.28 -11.24 -22.19
CA LEU A 235 -9.32 -10.33 -21.57
C LEU A 235 -8.98 -10.74 -20.14
N ASN A 236 -9.96 -11.10 -19.33
CA ASN A 236 -9.77 -11.53 -17.94
C ASN A 236 -8.95 -12.83 -17.80
N LYS A 237 -8.73 -13.57 -18.88
CA LYS A 237 -7.84 -14.74 -18.91
C LYS A 237 -6.39 -14.41 -19.21
N ARG A 238 -6.11 -13.16 -19.58
CA ARG A 238 -4.76 -12.73 -19.94
C ARG A 238 -3.98 -12.30 -18.69
N PRO A 239 -2.81 -12.87 -18.39
CA PRO A 239 -2.01 -12.49 -17.23
C PRO A 239 -1.48 -11.05 -17.30
N GLU A 240 -1.45 -10.46 -18.51
CA GLU A 240 -0.96 -9.10 -18.73
C GLU A 240 -1.99 -8.01 -18.36
N ILE A 241 -3.26 -8.41 -18.09
CA ILE A 241 -4.38 -7.48 -17.86
C ILE A 241 -4.94 -7.60 -16.42
N GLN A 242 -4.30 -8.42 -15.59
CA GLN A 242 -4.67 -8.61 -14.18
C GLN A 242 -4.14 -7.49 -13.29
#